data_960d0364f4c9297b92c3d072347789ca
#
_entry.id   960d0364f4c9297b92c3d072347789ca
#
_cell.length_a   1.000
_cell.length_b   1.000
_cell.length_c   1.000
_cell.angle_alpha   90.00
_cell.angle_beta   90.00
_cell.angle_gamma   90.00
#
_symmetry.space_group_name_H-M   'P 1'
#
loop_
_entity.id
_entity.type
_entity.pdbx_description
1 polymer ?
#
loop_
_entity_poly.entity_id
_entity_poly.type
_entity_poly.pdbx_seq_one_letter_code
_entity_poly.pdbx_strand_id
1 'polypeptide(L)'
;MTIAALSVEAPRKGITLLGTGDCLHTAWQKEIRTCTSIDEGTFELNGTRFILSAEVEDNHRVHHLLYFPSFSAADAYKEAIKTKSKNLETDGRPNVDMNGVELASLAKDVEALIGPAHGFTPWTAIYAYHPSLQSCYGDMTPYISFIELGLSADTDYADTIEELHRLTFLTNSDCHSPHPVRLAREFTRFEVHDATFSEIKKAILRVGGNKPVLNVGLPPQEGKYNESACISCFTHYTLEEAMKRRWKCSCGKRIKKGVKDRIGEIASFKQPRHPPHRPPYVYLIPLSEIIAKALGQHTPFTQSVTKRWDELIAAFGSEITVLLDADLEQVARVTVPAITTAIQAFRDHKVRIVPGGGGKYGTIELPTDDDRAIPVSLGPRNSQTSLLDY
;
A
#
# COMPACT_ATOMS: atom_id res chain seq x y z
N MET A 1 11.20 4.07 15.19
CA MET A 1 10.63 5.12 14.31
C MET A 1 10.14 6.25 15.21
N THR A 2 10.24 7.53 14.81
CA THR A 2 9.74 8.70 15.54
C THR A 2 9.06 9.66 14.58
N ILE A 3 8.14 10.52 15.08
CA ILE A 3 7.50 11.56 14.25
C ILE A 3 8.56 12.52 13.68
N ALA A 4 9.58 12.85 14.47
CA ALA A 4 10.70 13.70 14.00
C ALA A 4 11.46 13.07 12.82
N ALA A 5 11.78 11.77 12.87
CA ALA A 5 12.44 11.09 11.76
C ALA A 5 11.55 11.03 10.49
N LEU A 6 10.26 10.76 10.66
CA LEU A 6 9.29 10.77 9.56
C LEU A 6 9.16 12.15 8.91
N SER A 7 9.16 13.24 9.72
CA SER A 7 9.02 14.60 9.21
C SER A 7 10.21 15.06 8.35
N VAL A 8 11.37 14.46 8.55
CA VAL A 8 12.59 14.76 7.75
C VAL A 8 12.62 13.94 6.46
N GLU A 9 12.22 12.68 6.51
CA GLU A 9 12.32 11.78 5.35
C GLU A 9 11.12 11.89 4.39
N ALA A 10 9.93 12.25 4.88
CA ALA A 10 8.73 12.37 4.04
C ALA A 10 8.90 13.37 2.87
N PRO A 11 9.40 14.60 3.05
CA PRO A 11 9.64 15.52 1.94
C PRO A 11 10.64 14.98 0.92
N ARG A 12 11.68 14.28 1.36
CA ARG A 12 12.68 13.65 0.47
C ARG A 12 12.07 12.56 -0.40
N LYS A 13 11.02 11.89 0.11
CA LYS A 13 10.22 10.94 -0.67
C LYS A 13 9.19 11.65 -1.56
N GLY A 14 8.80 12.90 -1.28
CA GLY A 14 7.75 13.65 -1.96
C GLY A 14 6.37 13.49 -1.31
N ILE A 15 6.33 13.13 -0.02
CA ILE A 15 5.10 12.97 0.74
C ILE A 15 4.81 14.25 1.50
N THR A 16 3.63 14.80 1.29
CA THR A 16 3.14 16.01 1.97
C THR A 16 2.40 15.65 3.26
N LEU A 17 1.68 14.52 3.27
CA LEU A 17 0.84 14.10 4.38
C LEU A 17 1.08 12.64 4.72
N LEU A 18 1.27 12.34 6.01
CA LEU A 18 1.40 11.00 6.56
C LEU A 18 0.28 10.69 7.55
N GLY A 19 -0.23 9.46 7.53
CA GLY A 19 -0.90 8.88 8.68
C GLY A 19 0.12 8.64 9.80
N THR A 20 -0.22 9.00 11.04
CA THR A 20 0.70 8.82 12.17
C THR A 20 0.98 7.35 12.47
N GLY A 21 0.05 6.43 12.15
CA GLY A 21 0.03 5.10 12.75
C GLY A 21 -0.10 5.20 14.27
N ASP A 22 -0.37 4.11 14.93
CA ASP A 22 -0.25 3.92 16.39
C ASP A 22 -0.78 5.04 17.29
N CYS A 23 -1.69 5.95 16.79
CA CYS A 23 -2.16 7.11 17.55
C CYS A 23 -2.95 6.73 18.81
N LEU A 24 -3.30 5.46 18.98
CA LEU A 24 -3.93 4.95 20.20
C LEU A 24 -2.92 4.64 21.33
N HIS A 25 -1.63 4.52 20.99
CA HIS A 25 -0.58 4.26 21.97
C HIS A 25 -0.17 5.56 22.70
N THR A 26 -0.20 5.56 24.04
CA THR A 26 0.03 6.78 24.86
C THR A 26 1.37 7.45 24.58
N ALA A 27 2.46 6.71 24.44
CA ALA A 27 3.77 7.29 24.18
C ALA A 27 3.84 7.93 22.79
N TRP A 28 3.21 7.31 21.78
CA TRP A 28 3.17 7.84 20.43
C TRP A 28 2.31 9.11 20.33
N GLN A 29 1.17 9.15 21.02
CA GLN A 29 0.37 10.37 21.13
C GLN A 29 1.17 11.55 21.72
N LYS A 30 2.01 11.29 22.74
CA LYS A 30 2.86 12.34 23.30
C LYS A 30 3.81 12.95 22.27
N GLU A 31 4.39 12.14 21.39
CA GLU A 31 5.20 12.65 20.29
C GLU A 31 4.35 13.48 19.30
N ILE A 32 3.19 12.99 18.89
CA ILE A 32 2.30 13.71 17.95
C ILE A 32 1.88 15.06 18.55
N ARG A 33 1.58 15.12 19.84
CA ARG A 33 1.20 16.36 20.56
C ARG A 33 2.32 17.40 20.64
N THR A 34 3.57 17.06 20.32
CA THR A 34 4.66 18.04 20.18
C THR A 34 4.64 18.79 18.85
N CYS A 35 3.89 18.30 17.86
CA CYS A 35 3.72 18.94 16.56
C CYS A 35 2.82 20.17 16.66
N THR A 36 2.97 21.09 15.72
CA THR A 36 2.06 22.23 15.60
C THR A 36 0.70 21.75 15.14
N SER A 37 -0.39 22.11 15.81
CA SER A 37 -1.75 21.83 15.37
C SER A 37 -2.11 22.77 14.22
N ILE A 38 -2.56 22.21 13.11
CA ILE A 38 -3.11 22.94 11.95
C ILE A 38 -4.63 23.04 12.08
N ASP A 39 -5.26 21.92 12.38
CA ASP A 39 -6.67 21.81 12.79
C ASP A 39 -6.82 20.68 13.84
N GLU A 40 -8.06 20.28 14.17
CA GLU A 40 -8.30 19.27 15.22
C GLU A 40 -7.67 17.89 14.91
N GLY A 41 -7.58 17.52 13.64
CA GLY A 41 -7.10 16.20 13.18
C GLY A 41 -5.79 16.24 12.40
N THR A 42 -5.20 17.44 12.21
CA THR A 42 -4.00 17.64 11.39
C THR A 42 -2.90 18.36 12.16
N PHE A 43 -1.70 17.81 12.09
CA PHE A 43 -0.52 18.29 12.81
C PHE A 43 0.63 18.49 11.83
N GLU A 44 1.59 19.36 12.16
CA GLU A 44 2.73 19.65 11.29
C GLU A 44 4.03 19.64 12.08
N LEU A 45 5.06 19.05 11.50
CA LEU A 45 6.44 19.13 11.96
C LEU A 45 7.38 19.20 10.75
N ASN A 46 8.31 20.17 10.74
CA ASN A 46 9.27 20.36 9.65
C ASN A 46 8.65 20.43 8.24
N GLY A 47 7.45 21.00 8.10
CA GLY A 47 6.74 21.09 6.82
C GLY A 47 6.03 19.80 6.37
N THR A 48 6.14 18.72 7.11
CA THR A 48 5.37 17.48 6.88
C THR A 48 4.11 17.50 7.73
N ARG A 49 2.97 17.25 7.11
CA ARG A 49 1.70 17.12 7.81
C ARG A 49 1.41 15.67 8.22
N PHE A 50 0.67 15.54 9.32
CA PHE A 50 0.29 14.26 9.91
C PHE A 50 -1.20 14.26 10.23
N ILE A 51 -1.89 13.16 9.95
CA ILE A 51 -3.26 12.89 10.40
C ILE A 51 -3.26 11.69 11.34
N LEU A 52 -4.17 11.73 12.33
CA LEU A 52 -4.28 10.66 13.32
C LEU A 52 -4.76 9.36 12.66
N SER A 53 -3.95 8.33 12.73
CA SER A 53 -4.33 7.01 12.25
C SER A 53 -3.85 5.92 13.21
N ALA A 54 -4.56 4.79 13.18
CA ALA A 54 -4.18 3.59 13.90
C ALA A 54 -4.61 2.34 13.12
N GLU A 55 -3.94 1.23 13.37
CA GLU A 55 -4.35 -0.09 12.97
C GLU A 55 -4.81 -0.87 14.20
N VAL A 56 -5.91 -1.61 14.09
CA VAL A 56 -6.47 -2.45 15.16
C VAL A 56 -6.71 -3.85 14.62
N GLU A 57 -6.27 -4.87 15.35
CA GLU A 57 -6.55 -6.28 15.05
C GLU A 57 -7.81 -6.73 15.81
N ASP A 58 -8.80 -7.30 15.09
CA ASP A 58 -10.01 -7.85 15.68
C ASP A 58 -9.81 -9.28 16.22
N ASN A 59 -10.83 -9.87 16.85
CA ASN A 59 -10.77 -11.20 17.40
C ASN A 59 -10.73 -12.34 16.35
N HIS A 60 -10.86 -12.01 15.07
CA HIS A 60 -10.66 -12.91 13.94
C HIS A 60 -9.32 -12.68 13.23
N ARG A 61 -8.44 -11.82 13.80
CA ARG A 61 -7.15 -11.44 13.24
C ARG A 61 -7.23 -10.57 11.98
N VAL A 62 -8.37 -9.96 11.72
CA VAL A 62 -8.49 -8.96 10.66
C VAL A 62 -7.95 -7.63 11.17
N HIS A 63 -7.13 -6.97 10.35
CA HIS A 63 -6.63 -5.64 10.64
C HIS A 63 -7.55 -4.59 10.04
N HIS A 64 -7.87 -3.59 10.84
CA HIS A 64 -8.70 -2.45 10.47
C HIS A 64 -7.89 -1.16 10.58
N LEU A 65 -7.84 -0.39 9.50
CA LEU A 65 -7.20 0.92 9.47
C LEU A 65 -8.23 1.99 9.84
N LEU A 66 -7.86 2.85 10.78
CA LEU A 66 -8.69 3.95 11.26
C LEU A 66 -8.00 5.30 11.04
N TYR A 67 -8.83 6.32 10.71
CA TYR A 67 -8.40 7.72 10.69
C TYR A 67 -9.33 8.54 11.58
N PHE A 68 -8.77 9.28 12.52
CA PHE A 68 -9.53 10.01 13.54
C PHE A 68 -9.59 11.51 13.24
N PRO A 69 -10.76 12.17 13.44
CA PRO A 69 -10.92 13.60 13.21
C PRO A 69 -10.22 14.48 14.26
N SER A 70 -9.93 13.92 15.44
CA SER A 70 -9.31 14.66 16.56
C SER A 70 -8.70 13.71 17.58
N PHE A 71 -7.88 14.25 18.48
CA PHE A 71 -7.41 13.47 19.64
C PHE A 71 -8.56 13.05 20.56
N SER A 72 -9.59 13.87 20.72
CA SER A 72 -10.74 13.50 21.56
C SER A 72 -11.48 12.28 21.00
N ALA A 73 -11.61 12.18 19.67
CA ALA A 73 -12.18 11.02 19.01
C ALA A 73 -11.29 9.78 19.20
N ALA A 74 -9.96 9.92 19.02
CA ALA A 74 -9.02 8.83 19.24
C ALA A 74 -9.01 8.35 20.71
N ASP A 75 -9.07 9.28 21.66
CA ASP A 75 -9.11 8.96 23.09
C ASP A 75 -10.42 8.28 23.50
N ALA A 76 -11.56 8.73 22.95
CA ALA A 76 -12.86 8.08 23.18
C ALA A 76 -12.89 6.64 22.62
N TYR A 77 -12.36 6.44 21.39
CA TYR A 77 -12.21 5.12 20.81
C TYR A 77 -11.29 4.23 21.64
N LYS A 78 -10.13 4.75 22.05
CA LYS A 78 -9.17 4.07 22.93
C LYS A 78 -9.80 3.61 24.22
N GLU A 79 -10.55 4.47 24.91
CA GLU A 79 -11.21 4.12 26.18
C GLU A 79 -12.28 3.03 25.97
N ALA A 80 -13.01 3.06 24.84
CA ALA A 80 -14.02 2.04 24.53
C ALA A 80 -13.41 0.63 24.32
N ILE A 81 -12.20 0.53 23.71
CA ILE A 81 -11.54 -0.75 23.49
C ILE A 81 -10.64 -1.20 24.65
N LYS A 82 -10.39 -0.37 25.63
CA LYS A 82 -9.37 -0.55 26.68
C LYS A 82 -9.54 -1.85 27.47
N THR A 83 -10.78 -2.18 27.87
CA THR A 83 -11.05 -3.40 28.63
C THR A 83 -11.04 -4.67 27.78
N LYS A 84 -11.05 -4.51 26.45
CA LYS A 84 -11.06 -5.58 25.44
C LYS A 84 -9.68 -5.86 24.83
N SER A 85 -8.68 -5.01 25.13
CA SER A 85 -7.32 -5.16 24.61
C SER A 85 -6.33 -5.47 25.74
N LYS A 86 -5.41 -6.42 25.48
CA LYS A 86 -4.35 -6.77 26.43
C LYS A 86 -3.03 -6.07 26.13
N ASN A 87 -2.87 -5.51 24.94
CA ASN A 87 -1.61 -4.93 24.46
C ASN A 87 -1.73 -3.44 24.03
N LEU A 88 -2.79 -2.75 24.43
CA LEU A 88 -3.08 -1.37 24.03
C LEU A 88 -1.92 -0.38 24.32
N GLU A 89 -1.16 -0.61 25.38
CA GLU A 89 -0.05 0.25 25.80
C GLU A 89 1.33 -0.40 25.57
N THR A 90 1.38 -1.58 24.96
CA THR A 90 2.63 -2.32 24.74
C THR A 90 2.92 -2.62 23.29
N ASP A 91 1.95 -2.35 22.41
CA ASP A 91 2.06 -2.57 20.97
C ASP A 91 1.41 -1.38 20.23
N GLY A 92 1.93 -1.00 19.08
CA GLY A 92 1.35 0.06 18.24
C GLY A 92 -0.01 -0.34 17.68
N ARG A 93 -0.18 -1.64 17.38
CA ARG A 93 -1.45 -2.23 16.92
C ARG A 93 -2.10 -3.03 18.03
N PRO A 94 -3.14 -2.49 18.70
CA PRO A 94 -3.87 -3.23 19.71
C PRO A 94 -4.65 -4.40 19.09
N ASN A 95 -4.53 -5.57 19.74
CA ASN A 95 -5.39 -6.72 19.51
C ASN A 95 -6.59 -6.62 20.45
N VAL A 96 -7.81 -6.67 19.88
CA VAL A 96 -9.03 -6.38 20.61
C VAL A 96 -10.01 -7.54 20.51
N ASP A 97 -10.55 -7.97 21.64
CA ASP A 97 -11.60 -9.01 21.71
C ASP A 97 -12.98 -8.40 21.32
N MET A 98 -13.05 -7.94 20.08
CA MET A 98 -14.23 -7.40 19.41
C MET A 98 -14.18 -7.80 17.96
N ASN A 99 -15.34 -7.92 17.29
CA ASN A 99 -15.43 -8.21 15.87
C ASN A 99 -15.49 -6.93 15.01
N GLY A 100 -15.44 -7.08 13.68
CA GLY A 100 -15.45 -5.96 12.75
C GLY A 100 -16.70 -5.06 12.85
N VAL A 101 -17.88 -5.64 13.19
CA VAL A 101 -19.12 -4.86 13.38
C VAL A 101 -19.00 -3.93 14.58
N GLU A 102 -18.50 -4.45 15.70
CA GLU A 102 -18.33 -3.69 16.95
C GLU A 102 -17.30 -2.56 16.77
N LEU A 103 -16.16 -2.87 16.12
CA LEU A 103 -15.13 -1.87 15.84
C LEU A 103 -15.62 -0.78 14.88
N ALA A 104 -16.39 -1.14 13.85
CA ALA A 104 -16.97 -0.17 12.92
C ALA A 104 -18.06 0.69 13.57
N SER A 105 -18.85 0.12 14.49
CA SER A 105 -19.84 0.88 15.28
C SER A 105 -19.15 1.94 16.15
N LEU A 106 -18.11 1.55 16.89
CA LEU A 106 -17.32 2.50 17.67
C LEU A 106 -16.67 3.59 16.81
N ALA A 107 -16.14 3.23 15.64
CA ALA A 107 -15.58 4.22 14.72
C ALA A 107 -16.62 5.24 14.26
N LYS A 108 -17.84 4.78 13.97
CA LYS A 108 -18.97 5.66 13.62
C LYS A 108 -19.34 6.59 14.75
N ASP A 109 -19.38 6.12 16.00
CA ASP A 109 -19.76 6.91 17.17
C ASP A 109 -18.79 8.06 17.45
N VAL A 110 -17.52 7.91 17.05
CA VAL A 110 -16.48 8.95 17.17
C VAL A 110 -16.16 9.63 15.83
N GLU A 111 -17.00 9.44 14.80
CA GLU A 111 -16.84 10.00 13.46
C GLU A 111 -15.51 9.67 12.75
N ALA A 112 -14.81 8.62 13.18
CA ALA A 112 -13.60 8.14 12.56
C ALA A 112 -13.91 7.39 11.26
N LEU A 113 -13.05 7.46 10.27
CA LEU A 113 -13.09 6.55 9.12
C LEU A 113 -12.52 5.19 9.53
N ILE A 114 -13.12 4.12 9.07
CA ILE A 114 -12.62 2.75 9.23
C ILE A 114 -12.74 1.98 7.92
N GLY A 115 -11.76 1.14 7.64
CA GLY A 115 -11.76 0.22 6.52
C GLY A 115 -10.75 -0.90 6.69
N PRO A 116 -10.81 -1.96 5.87
CA PRO A 116 -9.81 -3.03 5.90
C PRO A 116 -8.41 -2.50 5.63
N ALA A 117 -7.45 -2.82 6.51
CA ALA A 117 -6.03 -2.63 6.25
C ALA A 117 -5.52 -3.78 5.36
N HIS A 118 -4.60 -3.48 4.42
CA HIS A 118 -3.96 -4.44 3.51
C HIS A 118 -4.85 -5.66 3.17
N GLY A 119 -6.04 -5.36 2.59
CA GLY A 119 -7.21 -6.23 2.48
C GLY A 119 -7.01 -7.62 1.87
N PHE A 120 -5.85 -7.89 1.27
CA PHE A 120 -5.50 -9.15 0.59
C PHE A 120 -4.27 -9.85 1.17
N THR A 121 -3.64 -9.27 2.20
CA THR A 121 -2.44 -9.87 2.82
C THR A 121 -2.79 -11.19 3.51
N PRO A 122 -2.04 -12.28 3.28
CA PRO A 122 -2.28 -13.53 3.97
C PRO A 122 -2.23 -13.38 5.50
N TRP A 123 -3.16 -14.04 6.22
CA TRP A 123 -3.28 -14.17 7.68
C TRP A 123 -3.75 -12.96 8.48
N THR A 124 -3.87 -11.78 7.89
CA THR A 124 -4.28 -10.57 8.62
C THR A 124 -5.27 -9.71 7.85
N ALA A 125 -5.60 -10.10 6.63
CA ALA A 125 -6.53 -9.38 5.78
C ALA A 125 -7.96 -9.87 5.93
N ILE A 126 -8.92 -9.01 5.63
CA ILE A 126 -10.33 -9.36 5.63
C ILE A 126 -10.60 -10.58 4.74
N TYR A 127 -10.05 -10.64 3.52
CA TYR A 127 -10.32 -11.75 2.59
C TYR A 127 -9.54 -13.04 2.90
N ALA A 128 -8.66 -13.02 3.92
CA ALA A 128 -8.09 -14.26 4.45
C ALA A 128 -9.11 -15.06 5.28
N TYR A 129 -10.06 -14.37 5.93
CA TYR A 129 -11.02 -14.97 6.87
C TYR A 129 -12.47 -14.81 6.44
N HIS A 130 -12.81 -13.78 5.71
CA HIS A 130 -14.16 -13.44 5.29
C HIS A 130 -14.32 -13.56 3.77
N PRO A 131 -15.46 -14.06 3.26
CA PRO A 131 -15.75 -14.07 1.82
C PRO A 131 -16.21 -12.71 1.29
N SER A 132 -16.64 -11.78 2.16
CA SER A 132 -17.19 -10.47 1.78
C SER A 132 -17.06 -9.45 2.90
N LEU A 133 -17.21 -8.15 2.56
CA LEU A 133 -17.33 -7.07 3.54
C LEU A 133 -18.50 -7.29 4.49
N GLN A 134 -19.64 -7.74 3.94
CA GLN A 134 -20.85 -8.02 4.72
C GLN A 134 -20.63 -9.07 5.81
N SER A 135 -19.81 -10.10 5.53
CA SER A 135 -19.51 -11.14 6.51
C SER A 135 -18.60 -10.67 7.66
N CYS A 136 -17.85 -9.57 7.45
CA CYS A 136 -17.01 -8.95 8.48
C CYS A 136 -17.75 -7.82 9.23
N TYR A 137 -18.40 -6.94 8.48
CA TYR A 137 -18.95 -5.69 9.04
C TYR A 137 -20.48 -5.70 9.24
N GLY A 138 -21.19 -6.76 8.81
CA GLY A 138 -22.64 -6.85 8.97
C GLY A 138 -23.36 -5.59 8.50
N ASP A 139 -24.26 -5.07 9.33
CA ASP A 139 -25.03 -3.84 9.06
C ASP A 139 -24.18 -2.57 9.02
N MET A 140 -22.92 -2.64 9.46
CA MET A 140 -21.97 -1.54 9.35
C MET A 140 -21.26 -1.48 7.98
N THR A 141 -21.49 -2.45 7.09
CA THR A 141 -20.91 -2.47 5.74
C THR A 141 -21.11 -1.16 4.96
N PRO A 142 -22.27 -0.47 4.99
CA PRO A 142 -22.44 0.81 4.30
C PRO A 142 -21.55 1.94 4.83
N TYR A 143 -21.08 1.85 6.07
CA TYR A 143 -20.18 2.84 6.68
C TYR A 143 -18.74 2.71 6.16
N ILE A 144 -18.34 1.54 5.70
CA ILE A 144 -17.00 1.30 5.13
C ILE A 144 -16.89 2.02 3.80
N SER A 145 -16.00 3.00 3.69
CA SER A 145 -15.82 3.87 2.52
C SER A 145 -14.54 3.63 1.73
N PHE A 146 -13.58 2.92 2.31
CA PHE A 146 -12.30 2.61 1.67
C PHE A 146 -11.81 1.21 2.01
N ILE A 147 -10.84 0.74 1.25
CA ILE A 147 -10.00 -0.41 1.53
C ILE A 147 -8.56 -0.06 1.19
N GLU A 148 -7.62 -0.45 2.04
CA GLU A 148 -6.21 -0.42 1.69
C GLU A 148 -5.86 -1.72 0.94
N LEU A 149 -5.25 -1.58 -0.24
CA LEU A 149 -4.89 -2.73 -1.07
C LEU A 149 -3.73 -3.52 -0.46
N GLY A 150 -2.72 -2.80 0.04
CA GLY A 150 -1.48 -3.37 0.56
C GLY A 150 -0.62 -4.01 -0.54
N LEU A 151 0.51 -4.58 -0.16
CA LEU A 151 1.53 -5.12 -1.08
C LEU A 151 1.10 -6.40 -1.83
N SER A 152 -0.08 -6.94 -1.58
CA SER A 152 -0.52 -8.24 -2.11
C SER A 152 -1.54 -8.12 -3.25
N ALA A 153 -2.06 -6.92 -3.51
CA ALA A 153 -3.05 -6.68 -4.56
C ALA A 153 -2.90 -5.28 -5.16
N ASP A 154 -3.35 -5.14 -6.37
CA ASP A 154 -3.50 -3.90 -7.11
C ASP A 154 -4.98 -3.64 -7.44
N THR A 155 -5.21 -2.60 -8.20
CA THR A 155 -6.55 -2.23 -8.66
C THR A 155 -7.16 -3.31 -9.57
N ASP A 156 -6.34 -3.97 -10.41
CA ASP A 156 -6.81 -5.03 -11.30
C ASP A 156 -7.32 -6.25 -10.51
N TYR A 157 -6.60 -6.66 -9.49
CA TYR A 157 -7.04 -7.73 -8.60
C TYR A 157 -8.32 -7.34 -7.85
N ALA A 158 -8.35 -6.17 -7.24
CA ALA A 158 -9.47 -5.73 -6.41
C ALA A 158 -10.75 -5.45 -7.20
N ASP A 159 -10.65 -4.88 -8.41
CA ASP A 159 -11.82 -4.56 -9.25
C ASP A 159 -12.41 -5.79 -9.98
N THR A 160 -11.91 -7.00 -9.73
CA THR A 160 -12.63 -8.24 -10.03
C THR A 160 -13.75 -8.53 -9.01
N ILE A 161 -13.78 -7.84 -7.86
CA ILE A 161 -14.71 -8.05 -6.74
C ILE A 161 -15.72 -6.90 -6.73
N GLU A 162 -16.97 -7.17 -7.10
CA GLU A 162 -18.02 -6.15 -7.31
C GLU A 162 -18.30 -5.29 -6.07
N GLU A 163 -18.32 -5.89 -4.87
CA GLU A 163 -18.59 -5.15 -3.63
C GLU A 163 -17.57 -4.03 -3.35
N LEU A 164 -16.35 -4.12 -3.92
CA LEU A 164 -15.29 -3.13 -3.77
C LEU A 164 -15.44 -1.94 -4.73
N HIS A 165 -16.28 -2.02 -5.74
CA HIS A 165 -16.44 -0.94 -6.72
C HIS A 165 -16.90 0.38 -6.09
N ARG A 166 -17.67 0.32 -5.00
CA ARG A 166 -18.11 1.52 -4.28
C ARG A 166 -17.04 2.16 -3.40
N LEU A 167 -15.97 1.42 -3.05
CA LEU A 167 -14.94 1.87 -2.13
C LEU A 167 -13.85 2.68 -2.83
N THR A 168 -13.24 3.59 -2.09
CA THR A 168 -11.98 4.21 -2.47
C THR A 168 -10.83 3.25 -2.14
N PHE A 169 -9.94 3.03 -3.11
CA PHE A 169 -8.73 2.24 -2.88
C PHE A 169 -7.60 3.14 -2.39
N LEU A 170 -6.98 2.73 -1.30
CA LEU A 170 -5.78 3.37 -0.76
C LEU A 170 -4.58 2.44 -0.98
N THR A 171 -3.48 3.05 -1.34
CA THR A 171 -2.16 2.43 -1.34
C THR A 171 -1.30 3.15 -0.29
N ASN A 172 -0.90 2.43 0.74
CA ASN A 172 -0.08 2.94 1.84
C ASN A 172 1.11 2.01 2.04
N SER A 173 2.20 2.56 2.54
CA SER A 173 3.47 1.81 2.64
C SER A 173 3.51 0.75 3.72
N ASP A 174 2.61 0.80 4.72
CA ASP A 174 2.66 -0.06 5.91
C ASP A 174 4.12 -0.16 6.43
N CYS A 175 4.74 1.02 6.66
CA CYS A 175 6.16 1.08 6.97
C CYS A 175 6.43 1.08 8.48
N HIS A 176 7.36 0.22 8.90
CA HIS A 176 7.87 0.16 10.27
C HIS A 176 9.24 0.84 10.42
N SER A 177 9.65 1.66 9.44
CA SER A 177 10.94 2.35 9.41
C SER A 177 10.84 3.62 8.58
N PRO A 178 11.50 4.72 8.98
CA PRO A 178 11.58 5.94 8.18
C PRO A 178 12.53 5.81 6.99
N HIS A 179 13.25 4.69 6.85
CA HIS A 179 14.22 4.50 5.78
C HIS A 179 13.56 4.61 4.39
N PRO A 180 14.16 5.31 3.40
CA PRO A 180 13.59 5.54 2.07
C PRO A 180 13.13 4.30 1.30
N VAL A 181 13.72 3.13 1.56
CA VAL A 181 13.28 1.84 0.98
C VAL A 181 11.91 1.40 1.52
N ARG A 182 11.49 1.90 2.67
CA ARG A 182 10.24 1.49 3.35
C ARG A 182 9.18 2.57 3.33
N LEU A 183 9.57 3.79 3.74
CA LEU A 183 8.67 4.93 3.74
C LEU A 183 8.22 5.25 2.32
N ALA A 184 6.92 5.43 2.13
CA ALA A 184 6.30 5.78 0.86
C ALA A 184 6.72 4.89 -0.33
N ARG A 185 6.92 3.58 -0.08
CA ARG A 185 7.06 2.59 -1.15
C ARG A 185 5.74 2.36 -1.90
N GLU A 186 4.63 2.68 -1.24
CA GLU A 186 3.29 2.79 -1.79
C GLU A 186 2.66 4.08 -1.27
N PHE A 187 1.86 4.75 -2.09
CA PHE A 187 1.15 5.97 -1.72
C PHE A 187 -0.05 6.23 -2.61
N THR A 188 -0.98 7.05 -2.14
CA THR A 188 -2.11 7.57 -2.91
C THR A 188 -1.93 9.06 -3.14
N ARG A 189 -2.04 9.53 -4.39
CA ARG A 189 -2.08 10.96 -4.71
C ARG A 189 -3.54 11.41 -4.69
N PHE A 190 -3.81 12.49 -3.96
CA PHE A 190 -5.15 13.08 -3.86
C PHE A 190 -5.17 14.47 -4.50
N GLU A 191 -6.28 14.78 -5.15
CA GLU A 191 -6.64 16.15 -5.52
C GLU A 191 -7.51 16.72 -4.39
N VAL A 192 -6.96 17.67 -3.62
CA VAL A 192 -7.56 18.28 -2.45
C VAL A 192 -7.19 19.77 -2.38
N HIS A 193 -8.01 20.56 -1.69
CA HIS A 193 -7.73 21.99 -1.52
C HIS A 193 -6.58 22.25 -0.54
N ASP A 194 -6.48 21.43 0.49
CA ASP A 194 -5.40 21.49 1.48
C ASP A 194 -5.11 20.09 2.05
N ALA A 195 -3.91 19.87 2.58
CA ALA A 195 -3.49 18.58 3.12
C ALA A 195 -3.93 18.45 4.59
N THR A 196 -5.24 18.39 4.84
CA THR A 196 -5.85 18.26 6.17
C THR A 196 -6.70 16.98 6.28
N PHE A 197 -6.98 16.55 7.52
CA PHE A 197 -7.86 15.40 7.74
C PHE A 197 -9.24 15.59 7.08
N SER A 198 -9.83 16.79 7.19
CA SER A 198 -11.15 17.05 6.62
C SER A 198 -11.17 16.92 5.10
N GLU A 199 -10.12 17.39 4.42
CA GLU A 199 -10.01 17.30 2.96
C GLU A 199 -9.71 15.87 2.50
N ILE A 200 -8.87 15.13 3.23
CA ILE A 200 -8.64 13.70 2.96
C ILE A 200 -9.91 12.87 3.21
N LYS A 201 -10.68 13.16 4.27
CA LYS A 201 -11.99 12.52 4.50
C LYS A 201 -12.93 12.76 3.30
N LYS A 202 -13.02 14.00 2.81
CA LYS A 202 -13.81 14.31 1.60
C LYS A 202 -13.29 13.55 0.37
N ALA A 203 -11.97 13.44 0.19
CA ALA A 203 -11.37 12.73 -0.94
C ALA A 203 -11.62 11.21 -0.88
N ILE A 204 -11.56 10.61 0.31
CA ILE A 204 -11.91 9.19 0.51
C ILE A 204 -13.41 8.97 0.21
N LEU A 205 -14.27 9.90 0.61
CA LEU A 205 -15.70 9.87 0.32
C LEU A 205 -16.05 10.35 -1.10
N ARG A 206 -15.10 10.91 -1.83
CA ARG A 206 -15.25 11.51 -3.18
C ARG A 206 -16.35 12.57 -3.23
N VAL A 207 -16.32 13.50 -2.28
CA VAL A 207 -17.29 14.61 -2.18
C VAL A 207 -16.61 15.98 -2.27
N GLY A 208 -17.34 17.00 -2.68
CA GLY A 208 -16.82 18.37 -2.76
C GLY A 208 -15.73 18.60 -3.82
N GLY A 209 -15.63 17.73 -4.82
CA GLY A 209 -14.58 17.77 -5.84
C GLY A 209 -13.27 17.07 -5.45
N ASN A 210 -13.10 16.73 -4.18
CA ASN A 210 -11.92 16.02 -3.68
C ASN A 210 -11.96 14.55 -4.08
N LYS A 211 -10.83 14.01 -4.52
CA LYS A 211 -10.76 12.61 -4.99
C LYS A 211 -9.32 12.08 -4.97
N PRO A 212 -9.14 10.75 -4.92
CA PRO A 212 -7.86 10.16 -5.31
C PRO A 212 -7.69 10.28 -6.83
N VAL A 213 -6.46 10.61 -7.28
CA VAL A 213 -6.13 10.78 -8.69
C VAL A 213 -5.06 9.80 -9.18
N LEU A 214 -4.33 9.16 -8.27
CA LEU A 214 -3.33 8.14 -8.60
C LEU A 214 -3.12 7.21 -7.42
N ASN A 215 -3.10 5.90 -7.69
CA ASN A 215 -2.56 4.90 -6.77
C ASN A 215 -1.18 4.45 -7.26
N VAL A 216 -0.21 4.41 -6.36
CA VAL A 216 1.13 3.92 -6.65
C VAL A 216 1.48 2.82 -5.68
N GLY A 217 1.92 1.68 -6.19
CA GLY A 217 2.30 0.56 -5.35
C GLY A 217 3.24 -0.43 -6.04
N LEU A 218 3.67 -1.41 -5.28
CA LEU A 218 4.51 -2.48 -5.79
C LEU A 218 3.67 -3.42 -6.67
N PRO A 219 4.29 -4.06 -7.66
CA PRO A 219 3.63 -5.14 -8.38
C PRO A 219 3.28 -6.30 -7.42
N PRO A 220 2.00 -6.69 -7.24
CA PRO A 220 1.63 -7.76 -6.33
C PRO A 220 2.26 -9.10 -6.69
N GLN A 221 2.69 -9.27 -7.95
CA GLN A 221 3.40 -10.45 -8.44
C GLN A 221 4.75 -10.65 -7.72
N GLU A 222 5.41 -9.60 -7.21
CA GLU A 222 6.61 -9.75 -6.37
C GLU A 222 6.34 -10.42 -5.02
N GLY A 223 5.09 -10.41 -4.56
CA GLY A 223 4.71 -10.96 -3.27
C GLY A 223 5.03 -12.45 -3.16
N LYS A 224 5.70 -12.86 -2.06
CA LYS A 224 6.11 -14.26 -1.82
C LYS A 224 4.96 -15.27 -1.71
N TYR A 225 3.73 -14.80 -1.73
CA TYR A 225 2.51 -15.60 -1.72
C TYR A 225 1.54 -15.20 -2.84
N ASN A 226 2.02 -14.57 -3.91
CA ASN A 226 1.15 -14.13 -5.00
C ASN A 226 0.48 -15.33 -5.67
N GLU A 227 1.24 -16.29 -6.17
CA GLU A 227 0.71 -17.49 -6.83
C GLU A 227 0.77 -18.72 -5.92
N SER A 228 -0.11 -19.70 -6.19
CA SER A 228 -0.07 -20.99 -5.51
C SER A 228 1.20 -21.74 -5.87
N ALA A 229 2.02 -22.06 -4.88
CA ALA A 229 3.28 -22.75 -5.12
C ALA A 229 3.67 -23.65 -3.93
N CYS A 230 4.57 -24.60 -4.21
CA CYS A 230 5.14 -25.48 -3.20
C CYS A 230 6.02 -24.71 -2.22
N ILE A 231 5.87 -24.96 -0.92
CA ILE A 231 6.67 -24.31 0.13
C ILE A 231 8.14 -24.77 0.19
N SER A 232 8.53 -25.75 -0.63
CA SER A 232 9.88 -26.34 -0.58
C SER A 232 10.62 -26.24 -1.91
N CYS A 233 10.01 -26.69 -3.02
CA CYS A 233 10.64 -26.62 -4.35
C CYS A 233 10.17 -25.42 -5.17
N PHE A 234 9.23 -24.63 -4.65
CA PHE A 234 8.67 -23.43 -5.27
C PHE A 234 8.05 -23.64 -6.66
N THR A 235 7.72 -24.87 -7.03
CA THR A 235 6.97 -25.14 -8.26
C THR A 235 5.59 -24.50 -8.14
N HIS A 236 5.22 -23.71 -9.15
CA HIS A 236 3.93 -23.04 -9.25
C HIS A 236 2.85 -23.99 -9.77
N TYR A 237 1.62 -23.76 -9.35
CA TYR A 237 0.43 -24.51 -9.72
C TYR A 237 -0.73 -23.57 -9.94
N THR A 238 -1.57 -23.87 -10.92
CA THR A 238 -2.89 -23.24 -11.02
C THR A 238 -3.77 -23.71 -9.85
N LEU A 239 -4.84 -22.97 -9.55
CA LEU A 239 -5.81 -23.37 -8.52
C LEU A 239 -6.37 -24.76 -8.80
N GLU A 240 -6.74 -25.04 -10.07
CA GLU A 240 -7.29 -26.32 -10.49
C GLU A 240 -6.29 -27.48 -10.26
N GLU A 241 -5.04 -27.29 -10.67
CA GLU A 241 -3.99 -28.30 -10.44
C GLU A 241 -3.72 -28.55 -8.97
N ALA A 242 -3.66 -27.48 -8.15
CA ALA A 242 -3.46 -27.59 -6.71
C ALA A 242 -4.60 -28.35 -6.04
N MET A 243 -5.85 -28.07 -6.44
CA MET A 243 -7.03 -28.79 -5.94
C MET A 243 -7.04 -30.26 -6.36
N LYS A 244 -6.78 -30.58 -7.63
CA LYS A 244 -6.65 -31.99 -8.11
C LYS A 244 -5.58 -32.75 -7.35
N ARG A 245 -4.49 -32.09 -6.99
CA ARG A 245 -3.40 -32.64 -6.18
C ARG A 245 -3.66 -32.65 -4.67
N ARG A 246 -4.85 -32.20 -4.23
CA ARG A 246 -5.19 -32.06 -2.81
C ARG A 246 -4.13 -31.28 -2.04
N TRP A 247 -3.62 -30.20 -2.67
CA TRP A 247 -2.59 -29.31 -2.13
C TRP A 247 -1.25 -30.01 -1.80
N LYS A 248 -0.93 -31.13 -2.47
CA LYS A 248 0.34 -31.84 -2.38
C LYS A 248 1.16 -31.69 -3.66
N CYS A 249 2.38 -31.20 -3.52
CA CYS A 249 3.36 -31.12 -4.60
C CYS A 249 3.90 -32.52 -4.98
N SER A 250 4.41 -32.67 -6.20
CA SER A 250 5.13 -33.88 -6.64
C SER A 250 6.35 -34.20 -5.77
N CYS A 251 6.98 -33.21 -5.14
CA CYS A 251 8.06 -33.41 -4.16
C CYS A 251 7.58 -33.87 -2.77
N GLY A 252 6.28 -34.11 -2.59
CA GLY A 252 5.66 -34.56 -1.35
C GLY A 252 5.35 -33.46 -0.33
N LYS A 253 5.77 -32.21 -0.56
CA LYS A 253 5.50 -31.08 0.34
C LYS A 253 4.19 -30.39 0.01
N ARG A 254 3.72 -29.50 0.93
CA ARG A 254 2.47 -28.77 0.78
C ARG A 254 2.57 -27.71 -0.31
N ILE A 255 1.50 -27.53 -1.09
CA ILE A 255 1.26 -26.34 -1.93
C ILE A 255 0.56 -25.30 -1.05
N LYS A 256 1.11 -24.07 -0.98
CA LYS A 256 0.48 -22.93 -0.31
C LYS A 256 -0.37 -22.19 -1.32
N LYS A 257 -1.65 -21.95 -0.98
CA LYS A 257 -2.56 -21.15 -1.84
C LYS A 257 -2.03 -19.72 -1.96
N GLY A 258 -2.05 -19.21 -3.18
CA GLY A 258 -1.69 -17.84 -3.51
C GLY A 258 -2.83 -16.84 -3.31
N VAL A 259 -2.48 -15.57 -3.12
CA VAL A 259 -3.44 -14.45 -3.02
C VAL A 259 -4.26 -14.32 -4.30
N LYS A 260 -3.62 -14.43 -5.47
CA LYS A 260 -4.27 -14.40 -6.79
C LYS A 260 -5.39 -15.44 -6.90
N ASP A 261 -5.13 -16.68 -6.44
CA ASP A 261 -6.13 -17.74 -6.46
C ASP A 261 -7.25 -17.49 -5.46
N ARG A 262 -6.93 -16.94 -4.27
CA ARG A 262 -7.96 -16.56 -3.30
C ARG A 262 -8.86 -15.44 -3.82
N ILE A 263 -8.30 -14.45 -4.49
CA ILE A 263 -9.08 -13.40 -5.17
C ILE A 263 -9.96 -14.03 -6.25
N GLY A 264 -9.43 -14.94 -7.06
CA GLY A 264 -10.21 -15.66 -8.07
C GLY A 264 -11.39 -16.46 -7.50
N GLU A 265 -11.31 -16.95 -6.25
CA GLU A 265 -12.41 -17.66 -5.59
C GLU A 265 -13.57 -16.73 -5.18
N ILE A 266 -13.28 -15.45 -4.85
CA ILE A 266 -14.26 -14.46 -4.39
C ILE A 266 -14.63 -13.44 -5.46
N ALA A 267 -13.98 -13.49 -6.62
CA ALA A 267 -14.19 -12.58 -7.73
C ALA A 267 -15.60 -12.70 -8.31
N SER A 268 -16.24 -11.57 -8.54
CA SER A 268 -17.51 -11.46 -9.27
C SER A 268 -17.31 -11.48 -10.79
N PHE A 269 -16.11 -11.09 -11.25
CA PHE A 269 -15.78 -10.97 -12.67
C PHE A 269 -14.46 -11.67 -13.00
N LYS A 270 -14.39 -12.27 -14.20
CA LYS A 270 -13.14 -12.91 -14.68
C LYS A 270 -12.05 -11.90 -15.05
N GLN A 271 -12.42 -10.68 -15.37
CA GLN A 271 -11.53 -9.57 -15.71
C GLN A 271 -11.91 -8.37 -14.86
N PRO A 272 -10.97 -7.49 -14.52
CA PRO A 272 -11.27 -6.30 -13.74
C PRO A 272 -12.29 -5.41 -14.45
N ARG A 273 -13.16 -4.78 -13.67
CA ARG A 273 -14.15 -3.80 -14.14
C ARG A 273 -13.97 -2.52 -13.33
N HIS A 274 -13.16 -1.61 -13.85
CA HIS A 274 -12.89 -0.35 -13.16
C HIS A 274 -14.09 0.59 -13.21
N PRO A 275 -14.63 1.03 -12.06
CA PRO A 275 -15.64 2.07 -12.03
C PRO A 275 -15.03 3.42 -12.47
N PRO A 276 -15.85 4.38 -13.00
CA PRO A 276 -15.34 5.64 -13.55
C PRO A 276 -14.52 6.50 -12.59
N HIS A 277 -14.70 6.33 -11.30
CA HIS A 277 -13.98 7.08 -10.27
C HIS A 277 -12.67 6.41 -9.83
N ARG A 278 -12.34 5.24 -10.38
CA ARG A 278 -11.11 4.54 -10.03
C ARG A 278 -9.92 5.27 -10.64
N PRO A 279 -8.97 5.75 -9.84
CA PRO A 279 -7.77 6.37 -10.38
C PRO A 279 -6.89 5.31 -11.06
N PRO A 280 -6.00 5.73 -11.97
CA PRO A 280 -4.98 4.85 -12.50
C PRO A 280 -4.10 4.28 -11.41
N TYR A 281 -3.50 3.11 -11.69
CA TYR A 281 -2.53 2.46 -10.80
C TYR A 281 -1.17 2.37 -11.51
N VAL A 282 -0.13 2.85 -10.85
CA VAL A 282 1.24 2.82 -11.36
C VAL A 282 2.10 1.89 -10.51
N TYR A 283 2.78 0.94 -11.16
CA TYR A 283 3.73 0.06 -10.51
C TYR A 283 5.08 0.73 -10.39
N LEU A 284 5.52 0.94 -9.15
CA LEU A 284 6.85 1.43 -8.83
C LEU A 284 7.46 0.62 -7.69
N ILE A 285 8.79 0.61 -7.66
CA ILE A 285 9.57 0.21 -6.48
C ILE A 285 10.38 1.41 -6.01
N PRO A 286 10.86 1.43 -4.76
CA PRO A 286 11.70 2.53 -4.26
C PRO A 286 12.88 2.85 -5.19
N LEU A 287 13.16 4.12 -5.40
CA LEU A 287 14.24 4.58 -6.28
C LEU A 287 15.60 3.94 -5.94
N SER A 288 15.88 3.76 -4.66
CA SER A 288 17.10 3.06 -4.22
C SER A 288 17.17 1.60 -4.68
N GLU A 289 16.04 0.91 -4.81
CA GLU A 289 15.99 -0.44 -5.37
C GLU A 289 16.18 -0.42 -6.90
N ILE A 290 15.62 0.58 -7.59
CA ILE A 290 15.87 0.79 -9.03
C ILE A 290 17.36 1.05 -9.27
N ILE A 291 17.98 1.94 -8.47
CA ILE A 291 19.41 2.24 -8.55
C ILE A 291 20.26 0.98 -8.30
N ALA A 292 19.92 0.20 -7.27
CA ALA A 292 20.63 -1.05 -6.97
C ALA A 292 20.58 -2.01 -8.14
N LYS A 293 19.41 -2.23 -8.74
CA LYS A 293 19.24 -3.08 -9.93
C LYS A 293 20.04 -2.56 -11.12
N ALA A 294 19.98 -1.26 -11.41
CA ALA A 294 20.69 -0.63 -12.50
C ALA A 294 22.22 -0.73 -12.38
N LEU A 295 22.73 -0.75 -11.14
CA LEU A 295 24.15 -0.87 -10.84
C LEU A 295 24.61 -2.33 -10.59
N GLY A 296 23.73 -3.32 -10.74
CA GLY A 296 24.03 -4.73 -10.45
C GLY A 296 24.34 -5.00 -8.98
N GLN A 297 23.83 -4.17 -8.05
CA GLN A 297 24.00 -4.34 -6.61
C GLN A 297 22.95 -5.29 -6.04
N HIS A 298 23.38 -6.14 -5.10
CA HIS A 298 22.48 -7.11 -4.45
C HIS A 298 21.52 -6.50 -3.42
N THR A 299 21.78 -5.25 -2.99
CA THR A 299 21.00 -4.58 -1.94
C THR A 299 20.98 -3.06 -2.15
N PRO A 300 19.87 -2.39 -1.83
CA PRO A 300 19.76 -0.93 -1.91
C PRO A 300 20.51 -0.18 -0.80
N PHE A 301 21.13 -0.89 0.15
CA PHE A 301 21.78 -0.29 1.33
C PHE A 301 23.28 0.00 1.14
N THR A 302 23.82 -0.10 -0.07
CA THR A 302 25.23 0.20 -0.34
C THR A 302 25.48 1.70 -0.41
N GLN A 303 26.71 2.13 -0.07
CA GLN A 303 27.11 3.54 -0.15
C GLN A 303 26.97 4.11 -1.58
N SER A 304 27.25 3.29 -2.60
CA SER A 304 27.08 3.70 -4.00
C SER A 304 25.62 4.01 -4.35
N VAL A 305 24.69 3.20 -3.87
CA VAL A 305 23.25 3.42 -4.06
C VAL A 305 22.80 4.68 -3.31
N THR A 306 23.15 4.80 -2.02
CA THR A 306 22.79 5.96 -1.20
C THR A 306 23.29 7.25 -1.82
N LYS A 307 24.57 7.29 -2.26
CA LYS A 307 25.14 8.46 -2.92
C LYS A 307 24.35 8.89 -4.16
N ARG A 308 24.00 7.94 -5.04
CA ARG A 308 23.23 8.25 -6.26
C ARG A 308 21.80 8.69 -5.95
N TRP A 309 21.19 8.09 -4.93
CA TRP A 309 19.89 8.50 -4.44
C TRP A 309 19.93 9.95 -3.91
N ASP A 310 20.92 10.28 -3.05
CA ASP A 310 21.09 11.64 -2.49
C ASP A 310 21.36 12.68 -3.59
N GLU A 311 22.16 12.36 -4.61
CA GLU A 311 22.43 13.24 -5.77
C GLU A 311 21.14 13.57 -6.53
N LEU A 312 20.30 12.56 -6.77
CA LEU A 312 19.02 12.73 -7.46
C LEU A 312 18.03 13.55 -6.60
N ILE A 313 17.93 13.25 -5.29
CA ILE A 313 17.03 14.01 -4.41
C ILE A 313 17.49 15.47 -4.29
N ALA A 314 18.80 15.72 -4.18
CA ALA A 314 19.32 17.09 -4.16
C ALA A 314 19.00 17.88 -5.42
N ALA A 315 18.97 17.22 -6.59
CA ALA A 315 18.69 17.87 -7.87
C ALA A 315 17.19 18.08 -8.13
N PHE A 316 16.32 17.17 -7.72
CA PHE A 316 14.90 17.14 -8.07
C PHE A 316 13.95 17.36 -6.88
N GLY A 317 14.48 17.48 -5.67
CA GLY A 317 13.72 17.72 -4.45
C GLY A 317 13.15 16.46 -3.82
N SER A 318 12.65 15.48 -4.59
CA SER A 318 12.07 14.26 -4.02
C SER A 318 12.17 13.03 -4.93
N GLU A 319 12.03 11.85 -4.31
CA GLU A 319 12.02 10.56 -5.01
C GLU A 319 10.83 10.45 -5.98
N ILE A 320 9.64 10.87 -5.56
CA ILE A 320 8.43 10.82 -6.39
C ILE A 320 8.61 11.71 -7.62
N THR A 321 9.20 12.91 -7.47
CA THR A 321 9.54 13.78 -8.61
C THR A 321 10.47 13.07 -9.59
N VAL A 322 11.53 12.41 -9.10
CA VAL A 322 12.46 11.65 -9.96
C VAL A 322 11.73 10.50 -10.67
N LEU A 323 10.84 9.79 -9.98
CA LEU A 323 10.21 8.59 -10.52
C LEU A 323 9.06 8.89 -11.49
N LEU A 324 8.30 9.96 -11.27
CA LEU A 324 7.06 10.24 -12.01
C LEU A 324 7.12 11.51 -12.87
N ASP A 325 7.64 12.60 -12.30
CA ASP A 325 7.33 13.95 -12.84
C ASP A 325 8.53 14.57 -13.61
N ALA A 326 9.78 14.23 -13.24
CA ALA A 326 10.97 14.86 -13.83
C ALA A 326 11.21 14.43 -15.29
N ASP A 327 11.68 15.37 -16.11
CA ASP A 327 12.15 15.08 -17.46
C ASP A 327 13.35 14.14 -17.43
N LEU A 328 13.30 13.05 -18.21
CA LEU A 328 14.35 12.04 -18.25
C LEU A 328 15.68 12.54 -18.81
N GLU A 329 15.66 13.55 -19.70
CA GLU A 329 16.91 14.18 -20.17
C GLU A 329 17.61 14.95 -19.04
N GLN A 330 16.83 15.58 -18.15
CA GLN A 330 17.37 16.24 -16.97
C GLN A 330 17.90 15.21 -15.96
N VAL A 331 17.19 14.10 -15.75
CA VAL A 331 17.65 12.99 -14.90
C VAL A 331 18.98 12.44 -15.44
N ALA A 332 19.10 12.26 -16.76
CA ALA A 332 20.33 11.77 -17.41
C ALA A 332 21.57 12.67 -17.20
N ARG A 333 21.37 13.96 -16.92
CA ARG A 333 22.47 14.90 -16.62
C ARG A 333 23.00 14.77 -15.20
N VAL A 334 22.21 14.18 -14.29
CA VAL A 334 22.55 14.06 -12.86
C VAL A 334 23.10 12.68 -12.52
N THR A 335 22.70 11.64 -13.27
CA THR A 335 23.08 10.28 -12.94
C THR A 335 23.64 9.52 -14.14
N VAL A 336 24.05 8.25 -13.94
CA VAL A 336 24.62 7.42 -15.01
C VAL A 336 23.52 6.85 -15.92
N PRO A 337 23.82 6.60 -17.22
CA PRO A 337 22.82 6.15 -18.20
C PRO A 337 22.02 4.91 -17.76
N ALA A 338 22.66 3.94 -17.10
CA ALA A 338 22.00 2.73 -16.62
C ALA A 338 20.82 3.04 -15.66
N ILE A 339 20.98 4.03 -14.76
CA ILE A 339 19.93 4.43 -13.81
C ILE A 339 18.78 5.12 -14.56
N THR A 340 19.07 6.03 -15.48
CA THR A 340 18.05 6.70 -16.30
C THR A 340 17.25 5.69 -17.12
N THR A 341 17.93 4.74 -17.78
CA THR A 341 17.28 3.67 -18.55
C THR A 341 16.38 2.80 -17.65
N ALA A 342 16.82 2.49 -16.43
CA ALA A 342 16.02 1.74 -15.47
C ALA A 342 14.76 2.52 -15.04
N ILE A 343 14.88 3.80 -14.70
CA ILE A 343 13.73 4.68 -14.38
C ILE A 343 12.75 4.71 -15.55
N GLN A 344 13.25 4.90 -16.76
CA GLN A 344 12.41 4.89 -17.97
C GLN A 344 11.67 3.56 -18.14
N ALA A 345 12.35 2.42 -17.91
CA ALA A 345 11.73 1.11 -18.04
C ALA A 345 10.55 0.92 -17.07
N PHE A 346 10.63 1.46 -15.85
CA PHE A 346 9.51 1.47 -14.91
C PHE A 346 8.39 2.40 -15.39
N ARG A 347 8.69 3.62 -15.84
CA ARG A 347 7.70 4.57 -16.37
C ARG A 347 6.96 4.01 -17.59
N ASP A 348 7.68 3.28 -18.46
CA ASP A 348 7.14 2.68 -19.69
C ASP A 348 6.48 1.32 -19.45
N HIS A 349 6.43 0.83 -18.22
CA HIS A 349 5.96 -0.53 -17.88
C HIS A 349 6.69 -1.65 -18.66
N LYS A 350 7.98 -1.45 -18.96
CA LYS A 350 8.83 -2.40 -19.71
C LYS A 350 9.69 -3.30 -18.80
N VAL A 351 9.36 -3.42 -17.53
CA VAL A 351 10.02 -4.36 -16.62
C VAL A 351 9.36 -5.73 -16.71
N ARG A 352 10.15 -6.79 -16.63
CA ARG A 352 9.65 -8.17 -16.56
C ARG A 352 9.52 -8.58 -15.11
N ILE A 353 8.36 -9.15 -14.75
CA ILE A 353 8.11 -9.64 -13.40
C ILE A 353 7.97 -11.16 -13.43
N VAL A 354 8.80 -11.85 -12.65
CA VAL A 354 8.69 -13.28 -12.39
C VAL A 354 7.92 -13.45 -11.09
N PRO A 355 6.72 -14.08 -11.11
CA PRO A 355 5.86 -14.15 -9.93
C PRO A 355 6.49 -14.92 -8.77
N GLY A 356 6.19 -14.46 -7.55
CA GLY A 356 6.52 -15.15 -6.31
C GLY A 356 5.43 -16.15 -5.90
N GLY A 357 5.81 -17.11 -5.06
CA GLY A 357 4.89 -18.12 -4.56
C GLY A 357 5.55 -19.07 -3.56
N GLY A 358 4.72 -19.73 -2.75
CA GLY A 358 5.22 -20.74 -1.80
C GLY A 358 6.11 -20.23 -0.67
N GLY A 359 6.26 -18.91 -0.52
CA GLY A 359 7.16 -18.28 0.44
C GLY A 359 8.41 -17.66 -0.18
N LYS A 360 8.62 -17.79 -1.49
CA LYS A 360 9.70 -17.16 -2.24
C LYS A 360 9.18 -15.91 -2.92
N TYR A 361 9.90 -14.79 -2.78
CA TYR A 361 9.59 -13.55 -3.47
C TYR A 361 9.75 -13.70 -4.99
N GLY A 362 8.92 -13.00 -5.73
CA GLY A 362 9.13 -12.76 -7.15
C GLY A 362 10.34 -11.87 -7.41
N THR A 363 10.67 -11.69 -8.67
CA THR A 363 11.77 -10.84 -9.09
C THR A 363 11.33 -9.88 -10.18
N ILE A 364 11.84 -8.66 -10.15
CA ILE A 364 11.73 -7.68 -11.24
C ILE A 364 13.07 -7.67 -11.99
N GLU A 365 12.99 -7.87 -13.28
CA GLU A 365 14.12 -7.85 -14.20
C GLU A 365 14.00 -6.60 -15.09
N LEU A 366 15.08 -5.85 -15.20
CA LEU A 366 15.18 -4.74 -16.14
C LEU A 366 15.36 -5.30 -17.56
N PRO A 367 14.84 -4.61 -18.61
CA PRO A 367 15.03 -5.05 -19.99
C PRO A 367 16.50 -5.07 -20.34
N THR A 368 16.93 -6.14 -21.00
CA THR A 368 18.26 -6.29 -21.57
C THR A 368 18.29 -5.74 -23.01
N ASP A 369 19.48 -5.55 -23.59
CA ASP A 369 19.60 -5.09 -24.98
C ASP A 369 18.96 -6.06 -25.98
N ASP A 370 18.87 -7.36 -25.66
CA ASP A 370 18.21 -8.39 -26.46
C ASP A 370 16.68 -8.34 -26.36
N ASP A 371 16.12 -7.75 -25.29
CA ASP A 371 14.65 -7.68 -25.04
C ASP A 371 13.95 -6.57 -25.84
N ARG A 372 14.67 -5.74 -26.60
CA ARG A 372 14.09 -4.66 -27.43
C ARG A 372 13.18 -5.17 -28.56
N ALA A 373 13.10 -6.48 -28.75
CA ALA A 373 12.33 -7.13 -29.82
C ALA A 373 11.02 -7.80 -29.36
N ILE A 374 10.72 -7.91 -28.06
CA ILE A 374 9.52 -8.62 -27.57
C ILE A 374 8.61 -7.67 -26.80
N PRO A 375 7.38 -7.35 -27.28
CA PRO A 375 6.41 -6.62 -26.48
C PRO A 375 5.93 -7.49 -25.32
N VAL A 376 6.29 -7.11 -24.09
CA VAL A 376 5.76 -7.74 -22.88
C VAL A 376 4.29 -7.35 -22.75
N SER A 377 3.39 -8.29 -22.96
CA SER A 377 1.98 -8.11 -22.66
C SER A 377 1.76 -8.24 -21.15
N LEU A 378 1.80 -7.14 -20.44
CA LEU A 378 0.97 -6.93 -19.26
C LEU A 378 -0.46 -6.91 -19.81
N GLY A 379 -1.38 -7.74 -19.29
CA GLY A 379 -2.72 -8.01 -19.79
C GLY A 379 -3.47 -6.93 -20.60
N PRO A 380 -4.72 -7.12 -21.03
CA PRO A 380 -5.35 -6.24 -22.00
C PRO A 380 -5.25 -4.78 -21.54
N ARG A 381 -4.54 -3.98 -22.34
CA ARG A 381 -4.38 -2.54 -22.15
C ARG A 381 -5.78 -1.90 -22.18
N ASN A 382 -6.33 -1.54 -21.05
CA ASN A 382 -7.17 -0.37 -21.04
C ASN A 382 -6.23 0.81 -21.37
N SER A 383 -6.66 1.65 -22.30
CA SER A 383 -5.94 2.80 -22.81
C SER A 383 -5.45 3.71 -21.66
N GLN A 384 -4.37 3.34 -21.01
CA GLN A 384 -3.62 4.26 -20.18
C GLN A 384 -2.88 5.19 -21.13
N THR A 385 -3.31 6.43 -21.15
CA THR A 385 -2.58 7.57 -21.67
C THR A 385 -1.20 7.62 -21.01
N SER A 386 -0.23 8.16 -21.70
CA SER A 386 1.13 8.37 -21.18
C SER A 386 1.11 9.03 -19.80
N LEU A 387 2.07 8.72 -18.93
CA LEU A 387 2.26 9.40 -17.62
C LEU A 387 2.40 10.94 -17.76
N LEU A 388 2.64 11.45 -18.99
CA LEU A 388 2.70 12.88 -19.32
C LEU A 388 1.31 13.50 -19.52
N ASP A 389 0.25 12.73 -19.49
CA ASP A 389 -1.13 13.19 -19.65
C ASP A 389 -1.86 13.38 -18.31
N TYR A 390 -1.13 13.28 -17.16
CA TYR A 390 -1.64 13.46 -15.80
C TYR A 390 -0.96 14.62 -15.06
#